data_cc39d334cac267be8f8c5eb33394136a
#
_entry.id   cc39d334cac267be8f8c5eb33394136a
#
_cell.length_a   1.000
_cell.length_b   1.000
_cell.length_c   1.000
_cell.angle_alpha   90.00
_cell.angle_beta   90.00
_cell.angle_gamma   90.00
#
_symmetry.space_group_name_H-M   'P 1'
#
loop_
_entity.id
_entity.type
_entity.pdbx_description
1 polymer ?
#
loop_
_entity_poly.entity_id
_entity_poly.type
_entity_poly.pdbx_seq_one_letter_code
_entity_poly.pdbx_strand_id
1 'polypeptide(L)'
;MNDDSDLAWMLDSALEIPGAVHAVLISADGLLMTRTKDLDRDDADRVAAAMSSMQSLSRALAFFCAHPQQQWRQTLVEFDGGWVFLISAGPGAYLAVSASPDVDMADITFRMQQLVSQLGKALTTPPRADLGAHS
;
A
#
# COMPACT_ATOMS: atom_id res chain seq x y z
N MET A 1 5.50 12.28 15.51
CA MET A 1 6.03 12.13 15.11
C MET A 1 6.93 11.29 14.30
N ASN A 2 7.72 10.53 14.90
CA ASN A 2 8.70 9.74 14.20
C ASN A 2 8.09 8.66 13.34
N ASP A 3 6.90 8.21 13.70
CA ASP A 3 6.25 7.15 12.95
C ASP A 3 5.95 7.56 11.52
N ASP A 4 5.48 8.79 11.34
CA ASP A 4 5.18 9.27 10.00
C ASP A 4 6.44 9.39 9.16
N SER A 5 7.52 9.88 9.78
CA SER A 5 8.80 10.00 9.06
C SER A 5 9.35 8.65 8.67
N ASP A 6 9.26 7.67 9.58
CA ASP A 6 9.76 6.34 9.30
C ASP A 6 8.97 5.67 8.20
N LEU A 7 7.65 5.81 8.23
CA LEU A 7 6.81 5.22 7.20
C LEU A 7 7.05 5.89 5.84
N ALA A 8 7.21 7.21 5.84
CA ALA A 8 7.49 7.92 4.61
C ALA A 8 8.82 7.46 4.00
N TRP A 9 9.84 7.28 4.85
CA TRP A 9 11.13 6.82 4.39
C TRP A 9 11.02 5.42 3.78
N MET A 10 10.30 4.54 4.44
CA MET A 10 10.11 3.19 3.93
C MET A 10 9.32 3.21 2.63
N LEU A 11 8.32 4.09 2.55
CA LEU A 11 7.51 4.18 1.34
C LEU A 11 8.32 4.69 0.16
N ASP A 12 9.26 5.61 0.41
CA ASP A 12 10.11 6.12 -0.66
C ASP A 12 10.91 5.00 -1.31
N SER A 13 11.16 3.91 -0.60
CA SER A 13 11.88 2.80 -1.20
C SER A 13 11.08 2.14 -2.32
N ALA A 14 9.76 2.34 -2.34
CA ALA A 14 8.94 1.83 -3.44
C ALA A 14 9.33 2.47 -4.76
N LEU A 15 9.81 3.71 -4.73
CA LEU A 15 10.21 4.41 -5.95
C LEU A 15 11.51 3.86 -6.53
N GLU A 16 12.23 3.05 -5.76
CA GLU A 16 13.42 2.38 -6.27
C GLU A 16 13.06 1.15 -7.10
N ILE A 17 11.82 0.75 -7.08
CA ILE A 17 11.35 -0.35 -7.93
C ILE A 17 11.33 0.16 -9.36
N PRO A 18 12.02 -0.50 -10.29
CA PRO A 18 12.01 -0.03 -11.68
C PRO A 18 10.59 0.04 -12.23
N GLY A 19 10.22 1.20 -12.75
CA GLY A 19 8.89 1.42 -13.30
C GLY A 19 7.88 2.00 -12.33
N ALA A 20 8.15 2.03 -11.04
CA ALA A 20 7.23 2.62 -10.08
C ALA A 20 7.25 4.14 -10.18
N VAL A 21 6.08 4.75 -10.06
CA VAL A 21 5.93 6.21 -10.23
C VAL A 21 5.57 6.89 -8.91
N HIS A 22 4.52 6.43 -8.26
CA HIS A 22 4.08 6.95 -6.97
C HIS A 22 3.68 5.81 -6.05
N ALA A 23 3.70 6.07 -4.75
CA ALA A 23 3.21 5.11 -3.78
C ALA A 23 2.47 5.83 -2.66
N VAL A 24 1.44 5.17 -2.12
CA VAL A 24 0.59 5.71 -1.07
C VAL A 24 0.30 4.59 -0.08
N LEU A 25 0.40 4.90 1.22
CA LEU A 25 0.02 3.98 2.27
C LEU A 25 -1.30 4.47 2.87
N ILE A 26 -2.26 3.57 3.00
CA ILE A 26 -3.64 3.89 3.30
C ILE A 26 -4.12 3.04 4.46
N SER A 27 -4.86 3.65 5.40
CA SER A 27 -5.46 2.90 6.50
C SER A 27 -6.70 2.15 6.01
N ALA A 28 -7.14 1.18 6.80
CA ALA A 28 -8.30 0.36 6.43
C ALA A 28 -9.57 1.17 6.24
N ASP A 29 -9.68 2.32 6.90
CA ASP A 29 -10.86 3.17 6.77
C ASP A 29 -10.69 4.27 5.72
N GLY A 30 -9.69 4.14 4.86
CA GLY A 30 -9.60 5.02 3.70
C GLY A 30 -8.86 6.31 3.91
N LEU A 31 -8.14 6.42 5.02
CA LEU A 31 -7.38 7.64 5.31
C LEU A 31 -5.93 7.50 4.86
N LEU A 32 -5.40 8.58 4.34
CA LEU A 32 -4.02 8.63 3.91
C LEU A 32 -3.10 8.55 5.13
N MET A 33 -2.15 7.60 5.11
CA MET A 33 -1.15 7.48 6.16
C MET A 33 0.14 8.17 5.75
N THR A 34 0.61 7.91 4.53
CA THR A 34 1.78 8.59 4.00
C THR A 34 1.79 8.45 2.48
N ARG A 35 2.61 9.25 1.83
CA ARG A 35 2.72 9.27 0.37
C ARG A 35 4.15 9.57 -0.05
N THR A 36 4.48 9.24 -1.30
CA THR A 36 5.76 9.65 -1.86
C THR A 36 5.74 11.14 -2.13
N LYS A 37 6.92 11.77 -2.05
CA LYS A 37 7.03 13.23 -1.96
C LYS A 37 6.44 14.00 -3.12
N ASP A 38 6.60 13.48 -4.31
CA ASP A 38 6.19 14.23 -5.50
C ASP A 38 4.72 14.05 -5.85
N LEU A 39 3.99 13.31 -5.04
CA LEU A 39 2.55 13.18 -5.22
C LEU A 39 1.87 14.25 -4.37
N ASP A 40 1.04 15.08 -4.99
CA ASP A 40 0.33 16.14 -4.29
C ASP A 40 -0.58 15.55 -3.21
N ARG A 41 -0.70 16.24 -2.09
CA ARG A 41 -1.51 15.77 -0.96
C ARG A 41 -2.96 15.52 -1.34
N ASP A 42 -3.53 16.44 -2.10
CA ASP A 42 -4.94 16.30 -2.49
C ASP A 42 -5.14 15.09 -3.40
N ASP A 43 -4.18 14.87 -4.30
CA ASP A 43 -4.23 13.69 -5.17
C ASP A 43 -4.07 12.42 -4.35
N ALA A 44 -3.17 12.44 -3.37
CA ALA A 44 -2.98 11.27 -2.50
C ALA A 44 -4.24 10.95 -1.70
N ASP A 45 -4.94 11.99 -1.21
CA ASP A 45 -6.20 11.79 -0.49
C ASP A 45 -7.26 11.17 -1.40
N ARG A 46 -7.30 11.59 -2.67
CA ARG A 46 -8.23 11.01 -3.63
C ARG A 46 -7.90 9.56 -3.91
N VAL A 47 -6.62 9.25 -4.02
CA VAL A 47 -6.18 7.87 -4.23
C VAL A 47 -6.57 7.02 -3.03
N ALA A 48 -6.36 7.53 -1.82
CA ALA A 48 -6.69 6.77 -0.61
C ALA A 48 -8.17 6.40 -0.58
N ALA A 49 -9.04 7.36 -0.89
CA ALA A 49 -10.49 7.11 -0.91
C ALA A 49 -10.85 6.09 -1.99
N ALA A 50 -10.29 6.26 -3.19
CA ALA A 50 -10.60 5.36 -4.30
C ALA A 50 -10.10 3.94 -4.02
N MET A 51 -8.91 3.81 -3.46
CA MET A 51 -8.33 2.49 -3.19
C MET A 51 -9.07 1.78 -2.08
N SER A 52 -9.55 2.51 -1.07
CA SER A 52 -10.35 1.92 -0.02
C SER A 52 -11.64 1.31 -0.61
N SER A 53 -12.29 2.05 -1.49
CA SER A 53 -13.49 1.54 -2.18
C SER A 53 -13.15 0.34 -3.06
N MET A 54 -12.05 0.42 -3.78
CA MET A 54 -11.64 -0.65 -4.67
C MET A 54 -11.33 -1.93 -3.91
N GLN A 55 -10.66 -1.82 -2.78
CA GLN A 55 -10.36 -2.98 -1.94
C GLN A 55 -11.65 -3.61 -1.44
N SER A 56 -12.59 -2.80 -0.98
CA SER A 56 -13.87 -3.29 -0.49
C SER A 56 -14.66 -4.00 -1.59
N LEU A 57 -14.70 -3.40 -2.78
CA LEU A 57 -15.41 -4.00 -3.91
C LEU A 57 -14.74 -5.29 -4.36
N SER A 58 -13.40 -5.30 -4.34
CA SER A 58 -12.66 -6.51 -4.73
C SER A 58 -12.98 -7.67 -3.79
N ARG A 59 -13.06 -7.40 -2.50
CA ARG A 59 -13.38 -8.44 -1.53
C ARG A 59 -14.78 -9.02 -1.76
N ALA A 60 -15.70 -8.19 -2.21
CA ALA A 60 -17.06 -8.63 -2.48
C ALA A 60 -17.12 -9.61 -3.65
N LEU A 61 -16.05 -9.71 -4.44
CA LEU A 61 -16.00 -10.60 -5.59
C LEU A 61 -15.49 -12.01 -5.24
N ALA A 62 -15.14 -12.26 -3.98
CA ALA A 62 -14.53 -13.54 -3.61
C ALA A 62 -15.38 -14.73 -4.03
N PHE A 63 -16.70 -14.61 -3.92
CA PHE A 63 -17.59 -15.71 -4.28
C PHE A 63 -17.49 -16.09 -5.75
N PHE A 64 -17.08 -15.13 -6.59
CA PHE A 64 -16.99 -15.33 -8.03
C PHE A 64 -15.83 -16.25 -8.38
N CYS A 65 -14.86 -16.40 -7.48
CA CYS A 65 -13.69 -17.23 -7.70
C CYS A 65 -13.73 -18.51 -6.90
N ALA A 66 -14.71 -19.25 -6.90
CA ALA A 66 -14.81 -20.57 -6.32
C ALA A 66 -15.61 -20.61 -5.02
N HIS A 67 -15.26 -19.86 -4.02
CA HIS A 67 -16.03 -19.84 -2.79
C HIS A 67 -15.88 -18.51 -2.07
N PRO A 68 -16.86 -18.15 -1.23
CA PRO A 68 -16.92 -16.78 -0.69
C PRO A 68 -15.96 -16.49 0.45
N GLN A 69 -15.28 -17.49 0.98
CA GLN A 69 -14.43 -17.27 2.16
C GLN A 69 -12.96 -17.12 1.83
N GLN A 70 -12.66 -16.78 0.60
CA GLN A 70 -11.29 -16.53 0.21
C GLN A 70 -10.84 -15.17 0.69
N GLN A 71 -9.55 -15.05 0.98
CA GLN A 71 -8.99 -13.77 1.36
C GLN A 71 -8.58 -12.99 0.12
N TRP A 72 -8.88 -11.70 0.15
CA TRP A 72 -8.41 -10.81 -0.88
C TRP A 72 -6.90 -10.62 -0.74
N ARG A 73 -6.16 -10.67 -1.84
CA ARG A 73 -4.72 -10.50 -1.82
C ARG A 73 -4.29 -9.20 -2.49
N GLN A 74 -4.81 -8.93 -3.66
CA GLN A 74 -4.40 -7.72 -4.40
C GLN A 74 -5.39 -7.41 -5.48
N THR A 75 -5.36 -6.16 -5.91
CA THR A 75 -6.15 -5.67 -7.04
C THR A 75 -5.22 -4.96 -7.99
N LEU A 76 -5.35 -5.25 -9.28
CA LEU A 76 -4.54 -4.67 -10.32
C LEU A 76 -5.46 -3.97 -11.30
N VAL A 77 -5.11 -2.74 -11.64
CA VAL A 77 -5.86 -1.98 -12.64
C VAL A 77 -4.89 -1.54 -13.72
N GLU A 78 -5.21 -1.83 -14.95
CA GLU A 78 -4.40 -1.44 -16.08
C GLU A 78 -5.06 -0.32 -16.86
N PHE A 79 -4.27 0.70 -17.16
CA PHE A 79 -4.65 1.79 -18.05
C PHE A 79 -3.68 1.79 -19.22
N ASP A 80 -4.03 2.48 -20.30
CA ASP A 80 -3.10 2.63 -21.41
C ASP A 80 -1.76 3.20 -20.94
N GLY A 81 -1.81 4.10 -19.97
CA GLY A 81 -0.62 4.80 -19.51
C GLY A 81 0.05 4.20 -18.29
N GLY A 82 -0.39 3.06 -17.81
CA GLY A 82 0.27 2.44 -16.68
C GLY A 82 -0.62 1.54 -15.87
N TRP A 83 -0.10 1.15 -14.71
CA TRP A 83 -0.77 0.22 -13.82
C TRP A 83 -0.94 0.83 -12.43
N VAL A 84 -1.94 0.35 -11.73
CA VAL A 84 -2.09 0.62 -10.29
C VAL A 84 -2.20 -0.71 -9.58
N PHE A 85 -1.35 -0.88 -8.57
CA PHE A 85 -1.32 -2.09 -7.74
C PHE A 85 -1.82 -1.74 -6.35
N LEU A 86 -2.70 -2.56 -5.81
CA LEU A 86 -3.21 -2.38 -4.44
C LEU A 86 -3.06 -3.69 -3.70
N ILE A 87 -2.30 -3.69 -2.60
CA ILE A 87 -2.08 -4.89 -1.80
C ILE A 87 -2.20 -4.58 -0.32
N SER A 88 -2.42 -5.62 0.47
CA SER A 88 -2.45 -5.48 1.93
C SER A 88 -1.03 -5.20 2.42
N ALA A 89 -0.90 -4.26 3.34
CA ALA A 89 0.39 -3.87 3.91
C ALA A 89 0.47 -4.21 5.40
N GLY A 90 -0.26 -5.23 5.81
CA GLY A 90 -0.34 -5.63 7.21
C GLY A 90 -1.68 -5.26 7.80
N PRO A 91 -1.86 -5.49 9.11
CA PRO A 91 -3.14 -5.22 9.73
C PRO A 91 -3.52 -3.74 9.61
N GLY A 92 -4.68 -3.49 9.06
CA GLY A 92 -5.22 -2.15 9.03
C GLY A 92 -4.59 -1.21 8.02
N ALA A 93 -3.85 -1.72 7.02
CA ALA A 93 -3.21 -0.84 6.06
C ALA A 93 -3.15 -1.48 4.67
N TYR A 94 -3.10 -0.63 3.66
CA TYR A 94 -2.96 -1.05 2.26
C TYR A 94 -1.92 -0.19 1.58
N LEU A 95 -1.20 -0.80 0.65
CA LEU A 95 -0.19 -0.12 -0.16
C LEU A 95 -0.68 -0.03 -1.59
N ALA A 96 -0.70 1.18 -2.13
CA ALA A 96 -1.01 1.41 -3.54
C ALA A 96 0.23 1.95 -4.24
N VAL A 97 0.57 1.39 -5.39
CA VAL A 97 1.73 1.80 -6.18
C VAL A 97 1.27 1.98 -7.62
N SER A 98 1.61 3.11 -8.22
CA SER A 98 1.40 3.29 -9.66
C SER A 98 2.69 3.00 -10.40
N ALA A 99 2.57 2.51 -11.62
CA ALA A 99 3.72 2.09 -12.39
C ALA A 99 3.54 2.39 -13.88
N SER A 100 4.64 2.50 -14.57
CA SER A 100 4.65 2.76 -16.01
C SER A 100 4.11 1.54 -16.77
N PRO A 101 3.65 1.74 -18.02
CA PRO A 101 3.02 0.64 -18.76
C PRO A 101 3.97 -0.51 -19.07
N ASP A 102 5.27 -0.24 -19.14
CA ASP A 102 6.26 -1.28 -19.46
C ASP A 102 6.92 -1.88 -18.23
N VAL A 103 6.34 -1.70 -17.07
CA VAL A 103 6.90 -2.24 -15.82
C VAL A 103 6.99 -3.76 -15.91
N ASP A 104 8.05 -4.31 -15.32
CA ASP A 104 8.19 -5.76 -15.21
C ASP A 104 7.27 -6.24 -14.09
N MET A 105 6.20 -6.93 -14.48
CA MET A 105 5.16 -7.34 -13.52
C MET A 105 5.68 -8.26 -12.44
N ALA A 106 6.55 -9.19 -12.81
CA ALA A 106 7.09 -10.13 -11.82
C ALA A 106 8.00 -9.41 -10.84
N ASP A 107 8.82 -8.51 -11.35
CA ASP A 107 9.78 -7.78 -10.51
C ASP A 107 9.05 -6.84 -9.54
N ILE A 108 8.10 -6.04 -10.04
CA ILE A 108 7.41 -5.11 -9.18
C ILE A 108 6.58 -5.83 -8.12
N THR A 109 5.93 -6.93 -8.50
CA THR A 109 5.15 -7.71 -7.55
C THR A 109 6.04 -8.27 -6.44
N PHE A 110 7.19 -8.81 -6.81
CA PHE A 110 8.13 -9.35 -5.84
C PHE A 110 8.62 -8.27 -4.88
N ARG A 111 9.02 -7.13 -5.43
CA ARG A 111 9.55 -6.05 -4.61
C ARG A 111 8.48 -5.41 -3.73
N MET A 112 7.26 -5.32 -4.22
CA MET A 112 6.15 -4.84 -3.40
C MET A 112 5.90 -5.77 -2.22
N GLN A 113 6.00 -7.09 -2.42
CA GLN A 113 5.83 -8.03 -1.32
C GLN A 113 6.94 -7.85 -0.28
N GLN A 114 8.15 -7.58 -0.70
CA GLN A 114 9.23 -7.30 0.24
C GLN A 114 8.96 -6.04 1.04
N LEU A 115 8.51 -4.99 0.36
CA LEU A 115 8.20 -3.73 1.02
C LEU A 115 7.06 -3.89 2.01
N VAL A 116 6.04 -4.65 1.62
CA VAL A 116 4.90 -4.91 2.49
C VAL A 116 5.33 -5.64 3.76
N SER A 117 6.26 -6.56 3.63
CA SER A 117 6.78 -7.26 4.80
C SER A 117 7.42 -6.29 5.78
N GLN A 118 8.20 -5.34 5.27
CA GLN A 118 8.83 -4.33 6.11
C GLN A 118 7.81 -3.39 6.73
N LEU A 119 6.84 -2.95 5.94
CA LEU A 119 5.79 -2.07 6.43
C LEU A 119 4.93 -2.76 7.48
N GLY A 120 4.63 -4.03 7.27
CA GLY A 120 3.85 -4.79 8.22
C GLY A 120 4.54 -4.88 9.57
N LYS A 121 5.85 -5.10 9.57
CA LYS A 121 6.60 -5.13 10.81
C LYS A 121 6.59 -3.78 11.51
N ALA A 122 6.77 -2.71 10.76
CA ALA A 122 6.77 -1.36 11.33
C ALA A 122 5.41 -1.02 11.93
N LEU A 123 4.33 -1.43 11.27
CA LEU A 123 2.98 -1.11 11.72
C LEU A 123 2.55 -1.94 12.93
N THR A 124 3.14 -3.12 13.12
CA THR A 124 2.75 -4.00 14.22
C THR A 124 3.69 -3.96 15.40
N THR A 125 4.88 -3.37 15.23
CA THR A 125 5.84 -3.31 16.33
C THR A 125 5.35 -2.33 17.39
N PRO A 126 5.29 -2.74 18.67
CA PRO A 126 4.85 -1.83 19.72
C PRO A 126 5.82 -0.66 19.86
N PRO A 127 5.31 0.51 20.23
CA PRO A 127 6.19 1.67 20.43
C PRO A 127 7.18 1.39 21.55
N ARG A 128 8.44 1.64 21.29
CA ARG A 128 9.48 1.40 22.30
C ARG A 128 9.40 2.38 23.45
N ALA A 129 8.94 3.58 23.15
CA ALA A 129 8.82 4.59 24.18
C ALA A 129 7.88 4.17 25.29
N ASP A 130 6.87 3.39 24.97
CA ASP A 130 5.95 2.90 25.97
C ASP A 130 6.65 2.03 26.98
N LEU A 131 7.53 1.16 26.50
CA LEU A 131 8.24 0.27 27.40
C LEU A 131 9.20 1.02 28.28
N GLY A 132 9.94 1.96 27.71
CA GLY A 132 10.89 2.74 28.48
C GLY A 132 10.23 3.66 29.47
N ALA A 133 9.15 4.25 29.07
CA ALA A 133 8.48 5.25 29.88
C ALA A 133 7.85 4.66 31.13
N HIS A 134 7.55 3.40 31.09
CA HIS A 134 6.88 2.77 32.21
C HIS A 134 7.80 2.04 33.15
N SER A 135 9.05 2.13 32.93
CA SER A 135 10.01 1.44 33.76
C SER A 135 10.27 2.10 35.09
#